data_bbb5c6e2186d0868f3f65f87bbab8cab
#
_entry.id   bbb5c6e2186d0868f3f65f87bbab8cab
#
_cell.length_a   1.000
_cell.length_b   1.000
_cell.length_c   1.000
_cell.angle_alpha   90.00
_cell.angle_beta   90.00
_cell.angle_gamma   90.00
#
_symmetry.space_group_name_H-M   'P 1'
#
loop_
_entity.id
_entity.type
_entity.pdbx_description
1 polymer ?
#
loop_
_entity_poly.entity_id
_entity_poly.type
_entity_poly.pdbx_seq_one_letter_code
_entity_poly.pdbx_strand_id
1 'polypeptide(L)'
;MGGSKKHGGPDLGPTRARNAWAELGVDGRGIANEAPIPGFEGMPRLTSRMMARIQGFPDTWTFGNRKTVACRMIGNAFPPPVAQAVGEKIKECLEYGSTDSKCEIPLSQEVV
;
A
#
# COMPACT_ATOMS: atom_id res chain seq x y z
N MET A 1 4.93 -2.43 -3.19
CA MET A 1 4.58 -1.50 -4.30
C MET A 1 5.59 -0.38 -4.34
N GLY A 2 5.61 0.37 -5.42
CA GLY A 2 6.46 1.55 -5.51
C GLY A 2 7.60 1.48 -6.49
N GLY A 3 7.92 0.40 -7.04
CA GLY A 3 8.81 0.20 -8.17
C GLY A 3 10.18 0.88 -8.14
N SER A 4 11.04 0.46 -9.02
CA SER A 4 12.43 0.93 -9.16
C SER A 4 12.60 1.79 -10.40
N LYS A 5 13.41 2.86 -10.28
CA LYS A 5 13.77 3.70 -11.43
C LYS A 5 14.50 2.94 -12.53
N LYS A 6 15.12 1.81 -12.18
CA LYS A 6 15.88 0.99 -13.16
C LYS A 6 14.99 0.36 -14.23
N HIS A 7 13.69 0.30 -13.99
CA HIS A 7 12.74 -0.35 -14.89
C HIS A 7 11.84 0.63 -15.65
N GLY A 8 12.24 1.88 -15.71
CA GLY A 8 11.54 2.87 -16.53
C GLY A 8 10.25 3.41 -15.94
N GLY A 9 10.04 3.30 -14.65
CA GLY A 9 8.87 3.86 -13.99
C GLY A 9 8.34 3.02 -12.85
N PRO A 10 7.24 3.46 -12.22
CA PRO A 10 6.65 2.72 -11.10
C PRO A 10 6.01 1.42 -11.58
N ASP A 11 6.15 0.38 -10.76
CA ASP A 11 5.52 -0.91 -10.98
C ASP A 11 5.04 -1.48 -9.63
N LEU A 12 4.54 -2.71 -9.63
CA LEU A 12 4.03 -3.35 -8.41
C LEU A 12 5.10 -4.16 -7.67
N GLY A 13 6.37 -3.94 -8.00
CA GLY A 13 7.46 -4.54 -7.26
C GLY A 13 8.29 -5.53 -8.06
N PRO A 14 9.09 -6.38 -7.39
CA PRO A 14 9.96 -7.34 -8.06
C PRO A 14 9.16 -8.45 -8.77
N THR A 15 9.84 -9.25 -9.57
CA THR A 15 9.20 -10.32 -10.36
C THR A 15 8.26 -11.20 -9.54
N ARG A 16 8.64 -11.52 -8.33
CA ARG A 16 7.81 -12.34 -7.43
C ARG A 16 6.46 -11.69 -7.15
N ALA A 17 6.47 -10.39 -6.85
CA ALA A 17 5.24 -9.64 -6.60
C ALA A 17 4.42 -9.50 -7.88
N ARG A 18 5.07 -9.23 -9.01
CA ARG A 18 4.39 -9.12 -10.29
C ARG A 18 3.71 -10.41 -10.71
N ASN A 19 4.34 -11.55 -10.42
CA ASN A 19 3.73 -12.85 -10.69
C ASN A 19 2.50 -13.08 -9.82
N ALA A 20 2.54 -12.69 -8.56
CA ALA A 20 1.38 -12.78 -7.67
C ALA A 20 0.22 -11.92 -8.17
N TRP A 21 0.50 -10.71 -8.65
CA TRP A 21 -0.52 -9.86 -9.24
C TRP A 21 -1.10 -10.46 -10.52
N ALA A 22 -0.25 -11.08 -11.35
CA ALA A 22 -0.69 -11.75 -12.58
C ALA A 22 -1.68 -12.88 -12.29
N GLU A 23 -1.49 -13.62 -11.21
CA GLU A 23 -2.42 -14.66 -10.78
C GLU A 23 -3.81 -14.09 -10.47
N LEU A 24 -3.86 -12.84 -10.04
CA LEU A 24 -5.12 -12.12 -9.78
C LEU A 24 -5.67 -11.40 -11.01
N GLY A 25 -5.01 -11.54 -12.16
CA GLY A 25 -5.44 -10.90 -13.40
C GLY A 25 -4.98 -9.46 -13.54
N VAL A 26 -3.94 -9.05 -12.83
CA VAL A 26 -3.40 -7.69 -12.88
C VAL A 26 -1.99 -7.69 -13.45
N ASP A 27 -1.73 -6.78 -14.42
CA ASP A 27 -0.40 -6.56 -14.97
C ASP A 27 0.40 -5.65 -14.04
N GLY A 28 1.36 -6.24 -13.33
CA GLY A 28 2.19 -5.52 -12.35
C GLY A 28 3.42 -4.82 -12.93
N ARG A 29 3.61 -4.83 -14.24
CA ARG A 29 4.80 -4.26 -14.88
C ARG A 29 4.78 -2.75 -14.98
N GLY A 30 3.69 -2.11 -14.65
CA GLY A 30 3.56 -0.66 -14.70
C GLY A 30 2.28 -0.18 -14.05
N ILE A 31 2.14 1.13 -14.01
CA ILE A 31 0.98 1.80 -13.43
C ILE A 31 0.28 2.60 -14.51
N ALA A 32 -1.03 2.42 -14.64
CA ALA A 32 -1.84 3.13 -15.62
C ALA A 32 -2.14 4.55 -15.16
N ASN A 33 -2.34 5.43 -16.13
CA ASN A 33 -2.78 6.81 -15.85
C ASN A 33 -4.29 6.87 -15.62
N GLU A 34 -5.04 5.99 -16.28
CA GLU A 34 -6.49 5.96 -16.21
C GLU A 34 -6.98 4.52 -15.99
N ALA A 35 -8.17 4.40 -15.43
CA ALA A 35 -8.81 3.11 -15.25
C ALA A 35 -9.06 2.43 -16.61
N PRO A 36 -9.03 1.08 -16.65
CA PRO A 36 -9.30 0.37 -17.89
C PRO A 36 -10.74 0.63 -18.38
N ILE A 37 -10.90 0.67 -19.69
CA ILE A 37 -12.22 0.84 -20.31
C ILE A 37 -13.08 -0.40 -20.08
N PRO A 38 -14.42 -0.25 -20.06
CA PRO A 38 -15.31 -1.41 -20.04
C PRO A 38 -15.01 -2.34 -21.22
N GLY A 39 -14.90 -3.63 -20.97
CA GLY A 39 -14.57 -4.59 -22.01
C GLY A 39 -13.09 -4.70 -22.34
N PHE A 40 -12.21 -4.13 -21.50
CA PHE A 40 -10.76 -4.23 -21.69
C PHE A 40 -10.32 -5.69 -21.78
N GLU A 41 -9.59 -6.01 -22.85
CA GLU A 41 -9.05 -7.35 -23.06
C GLU A 41 -7.64 -7.45 -22.47
N GLY A 42 -7.34 -8.58 -21.85
CA GLY A 42 -6.06 -8.82 -21.21
C GLY A 42 -6.04 -8.40 -19.75
N MET A 43 -4.85 -8.30 -19.18
CA MET A 43 -4.66 -7.94 -17.77
C MET A 43 -4.52 -6.43 -17.65
N PRO A 44 -5.45 -5.76 -16.96
CA PRO A 44 -5.32 -4.32 -16.74
C PRO A 44 -4.22 -3.98 -15.74
N ARG A 45 -3.73 -2.74 -15.82
CA ARG A 45 -2.79 -2.19 -14.84
C ARG A 45 -3.57 -1.34 -13.83
N LEU A 46 -3.07 -1.31 -12.60
CA LEU A 46 -3.65 -0.47 -11.56
C LEU A 46 -3.26 0.99 -11.79
N THR A 47 -4.17 1.89 -11.43
CA THR A 47 -3.84 3.31 -11.31
C THR A 47 -3.27 3.59 -9.91
N SER A 48 -2.66 4.76 -9.73
CA SER A 48 -2.17 5.16 -8.40
C SER A 48 -3.32 5.27 -7.39
N ARG A 49 -4.49 5.72 -7.84
CA ARG A 49 -5.68 5.78 -6.96
C ARG A 49 -6.13 4.39 -6.53
N MET A 50 -6.10 3.42 -7.42
CA MET A 50 -6.42 2.03 -7.08
C MET A 50 -5.43 1.47 -6.06
N MET A 51 -4.14 1.75 -6.22
CA MET A 51 -3.13 1.34 -5.24
C MET A 51 -3.41 1.96 -3.87
N ALA A 52 -3.77 3.23 -3.84
CA ALA A 52 -4.11 3.93 -2.60
C ALA A 52 -5.30 3.27 -1.90
N ARG A 53 -6.33 2.90 -2.64
CA ARG A 53 -7.49 2.20 -2.08
C ARG A 53 -7.12 0.83 -1.53
N ILE A 54 -6.28 0.09 -2.22
CA ILE A 54 -5.79 -1.22 -1.75
C ILE A 54 -5.02 -1.06 -0.44
N GLN A 55 -4.23 -0.01 -0.30
CA GLN A 55 -3.50 0.28 0.93
C GLN A 55 -4.39 0.85 2.05
N GLY A 56 -5.63 1.17 1.75
CA GLY A 56 -6.58 1.66 2.74
C GLY A 56 -6.62 3.17 2.91
N PHE A 57 -6.06 3.93 1.97
CA PHE A 57 -6.15 5.40 2.02
C PHE A 57 -7.53 5.86 1.59
N PRO A 58 -8.15 6.81 2.32
CA PRO A 58 -9.38 7.46 1.86
C PRO A 58 -9.15 8.20 0.55
N ASP A 59 -10.19 8.28 -0.29
CA ASP A 59 -10.11 8.97 -1.58
C ASP A 59 -9.88 10.49 -1.45
N THR A 60 -10.11 11.03 -0.26
CA THR A 60 -9.85 12.45 0.02
C THR A 60 -8.37 12.79 0.10
N TRP A 61 -7.51 11.80 0.23
CA TRP A 61 -6.07 12.02 0.25
C TRP A 61 -5.54 12.24 -1.15
N THR A 62 -4.66 13.22 -1.31
CA THR A 62 -4.01 13.53 -2.58
C THR A 62 -2.51 13.24 -2.48
N PHE A 63 -1.95 12.69 -3.54
CA PHE A 63 -0.54 12.31 -3.59
C PHE A 63 0.23 13.11 -4.64
N GLY A 64 -0.34 14.20 -5.11
CA GLY A 64 0.24 15.03 -6.15
C GLY A 64 -0.02 14.48 -7.56
N ASN A 65 0.55 15.15 -8.55
CA ASN A 65 0.28 14.85 -9.96
C ASN A 65 1.31 13.89 -10.59
N ARG A 66 2.41 13.62 -9.90
CA ARG A 66 3.48 12.78 -10.43
C ARG A 66 3.25 11.33 -10.03
N LYS A 67 2.99 10.50 -11.02
CA LYS A 67 2.68 9.08 -10.81
C LYS A 67 3.78 8.33 -10.04
N THR A 68 5.04 8.55 -10.38
CA THR A 68 6.16 7.88 -9.71
C THR A 68 6.24 8.25 -8.24
N VAL A 69 6.09 9.54 -7.94
CA VAL A 69 6.12 10.03 -6.55
C VAL A 69 4.92 9.50 -5.77
N ALA A 70 3.74 9.57 -6.36
CA ALA A 70 2.52 9.05 -5.73
C ALA A 70 2.64 7.57 -5.40
N CYS A 71 3.10 6.76 -6.34
CA CYS A 71 3.26 5.32 -6.13
C CYS A 71 4.29 5.01 -5.05
N ARG A 72 5.39 5.79 -4.98
CA ARG A 72 6.39 5.63 -3.94
C ARG A 72 5.82 5.96 -2.56
N MET A 73 5.08 7.06 -2.44
CA MET A 73 4.44 7.45 -1.19
C MET A 73 3.46 6.39 -0.72
N ILE A 74 2.61 5.90 -1.61
CA ILE A 74 1.61 4.88 -1.31
C ILE A 74 2.29 3.57 -0.88
N GLY A 75 3.29 3.15 -1.63
CA GLY A 75 3.98 1.89 -1.38
C GLY A 75 4.83 1.89 -0.11
N ASN A 76 5.41 3.03 0.25
CA ASN A 76 6.24 3.15 1.45
C ASN A 76 5.41 3.45 2.70
N ALA A 77 4.19 3.93 2.55
CA ALA A 77 3.36 4.27 3.69
C ALA A 77 2.88 3.02 4.42
N PHE A 78 2.84 3.13 5.74
CA PHE A 78 2.17 2.13 6.56
C PHE A 78 0.66 2.23 6.29
N PRO A 79 -0.05 1.14 5.99
CA PRO A 79 -1.47 1.23 5.65
C PRO A 79 -2.28 1.88 6.77
N PRO A 80 -3.11 2.91 6.49
CA PRO A 80 -3.84 3.63 7.53
C PRO A 80 -4.65 2.77 8.49
N PRO A 81 -5.41 1.75 8.03
CA PRO A 81 -6.13 0.90 8.97
C PRO A 81 -5.22 0.14 9.93
N VAL A 82 -4.05 -0.31 9.46
CA VAL A 82 -3.07 -0.99 10.31
C VAL A 82 -2.44 0.00 11.28
N ALA A 83 -2.09 1.20 10.81
CA ALA A 83 -1.55 2.26 11.66
C ALA A 83 -2.53 2.63 12.76
N GLN A 84 -3.82 2.71 12.46
CA GLN A 84 -4.85 2.98 13.44
C GLN A 84 -4.93 1.87 14.50
N ALA A 85 -4.91 0.62 14.08
CA ALA A 85 -4.96 -0.52 15.00
C ALA A 85 -3.76 -0.53 15.95
N VAL A 86 -2.56 -0.27 15.42
CA VAL A 86 -1.36 -0.18 16.24
C VAL A 86 -1.43 1.01 17.19
N GLY A 87 -1.89 2.16 16.69
CA GLY A 87 -2.05 3.36 17.51
C GLY A 87 -3.02 3.17 18.65
N GLU A 88 -4.12 2.47 18.42
CA GLU A 88 -5.10 2.15 19.47
C GLU A 88 -4.48 1.26 20.54
N LYS A 89 -3.66 0.29 20.15
CA LYS A 89 -2.94 -0.56 21.11
C LYS A 89 -1.94 0.22 21.93
N ILE A 90 -1.19 1.12 21.31
CA ILE A 90 -0.26 2.00 22.00
C ILE A 90 -1.02 2.88 23.02
N LYS A 91 -2.16 3.42 22.60
CA LYS A 91 -2.99 4.24 23.48
C LYS A 91 -3.46 3.45 24.70
N GLU A 92 -3.96 2.22 24.49
CA GLU A 92 -4.32 1.33 25.59
C GLU A 92 -3.16 1.13 26.56
N CYS A 93 -1.97 0.85 26.02
CA CYS A 93 -0.78 0.66 26.81
C CYS A 93 -0.44 1.87 27.66
N LEU A 94 -0.54 3.07 27.09
CA LEU A 94 -0.25 4.31 27.80
C LEU A 94 -1.28 4.61 28.88
N GLU A 95 -2.55 4.27 28.67
CA GLU A 95 -3.61 4.46 29.63
C GLU A 95 -3.46 3.53 30.85
N TYR A 96 -3.02 2.30 30.62
CA TYR A 96 -2.82 1.32 31.69
C TYR A 96 -1.38 1.22 32.16
N GLY A 97 -0.44 1.76 31.41
CA GLY A 97 0.99 1.61 31.64
C GLY A 97 1.52 2.28 32.90
N SER A 98 0.80 3.25 33.45
CA SER A 98 1.18 3.89 34.71
C SER A 98 1.02 2.94 35.89
N THR A 99 0.23 1.89 35.76
CA THR A 99 -0.04 0.91 36.82
C THR A 99 0.58 -0.45 36.51
N ASP A 100 0.93 -0.73 35.25
CA ASP A 100 1.52 -1.99 34.82
C ASP A 100 2.61 -1.74 33.79
N SER A 101 3.84 -2.11 34.13
CA SER A 101 4.99 -1.96 33.25
C SER A 101 5.07 -2.99 32.14
N LYS A 102 4.12 -3.90 32.02
CA LYS A 102 4.17 -5.02 31.08
C LYS A 102 3.29 -4.84 29.86
N CYS A 103 3.08 -3.62 29.42
CA CYS A 103 2.35 -3.38 28.20
C CYS A 103 3.27 -3.60 27.00
N GLU A 104 3.30 -4.81 26.47
CA GLU A 104 4.10 -5.18 25.33
C GLU A 104 3.26 -5.40 24.10
N ILE A 105 3.70 -4.83 22.98
CA ILE A 105 3.13 -5.12 21.66
C ILE A 105 3.97 -6.27 21.10
N PRO A 106 3.36 -7.43 20.80
CA PRO A 106 4.12 -8.55 20.23
C PRO A 106 4.77 -8.17 18.92
N LEU A 107 6.06 -8.44 18.77
CA LEU A 107 6.82 -8.12 17.56
C LEU A 107 6.22 -8.77 16.31
N SER A 108 5.61 -9.93 16.46
CA SER A 108 4.96 -10.62 15.35
C SER A 108 3.78 -9.86 14.76
N GLN A 109 3.23 -8.90 15.48
CA GLN A 109 2.14 -8.05 15.00
C GLN A 109 2.66 -6.81 14.28
N GLU A 110 3.91 -6.48 14.41
CA GLU A 110 4.54 -5.34 13.75
C GLU A 110 5.01 -5.69 12.35
N VAL A 111 5.20 -6.95 12.05
CA VAL A 111 5.67 -7.42 10.76
C VAL A 111 4.49 -7.60 9.84
N VAL A 112 4.39 -6.74 8.88
CA VAL A 112 3.29 -6.74 7.93
C VAL A 112 3.83 -6.93 6.52
#